data_1de7a42d9d618e4585a2810be30880fa
#
_entry.id   1de7a42d9d618e4585a2810be30880fa
#
_cell.length_a   1.000
_cell.length_b   1.000
_cell.length_c   1.000
_cell.angle_alpha   90.00
_cell.angle_beta   90.00
_cell.angle_gamma   90.00
#
_symmetry.space_group_name_H-M   'P 1'
#
loop_
_entity.id
_entity.type
_entity.pdbx_description
1 polymer ?
#
loop_
_entity_poly.entity_id
_entity_poly.type
_entity_poly.pdbx_seq_one_letter_code
_entity_poly.pdbx_strand_id
1 'polypeptide(L)'
;MEFLIAGNTDVGIIKKTNQDSYWVKMLETPCGKMAFGIVCDGMGGLEKGELASATLLYAFNEWVEKKLIDVCKSGFSDSVIREQWCAITIEVSNKLMDYGKKNNIKLGTTLAAILVTQERYYIVN
;
A
#
# COMPACT_ATOMS: atom_id res chain seq x y z
N MET A 1 6.24 2.94 -23.22
CA MET A 1 6.11 1.70 -22.43
C MET A 1 4.66 1.42 -22.11
N GLU A 2 4.24 0.21 -22.34
CA GLU A 2 2.89 -0.23 -21.97
C GLU A 2 2.98 -1.18 -20.79
N PHE A 3 1.97 -1.15 -19.93
CA PHE A 3 1.89 -2.05 -18.78
C PHE A 3 0.74 -3.03 -18.96
N LEU A 4 1.00 -4.29 -18.68
CA LEU A 4 -0.03 -5.31 -18.57
C LEU A 4 -0.13 -5.70 -17.09
N ILE A 5 -1.32 -5.54 -16.53
CA ILE A 5 -1.56 -5.81 -15.12
C ILE A 5 -2.64 -6.87 -14.98
N ALA A 6 -2.36 -7.86 -14.16
CA ALA A 6 -3.34 -8.88 -13.78
C ALA A 6 -3.26 -9.08 -12.27
N GLY A 7 -4.40 -9.32 -11.66
CA GLY A 7 -4.46 -9.51 -10.22
C GLY A 7 -5.47 -10.58 -9.84
N ASN A 8 -5.17 -11.30 -8.78
CA ASN A 8 -6.03 -12.30 -8.22
C ASN A 8 -5.81 -12.39 -6.70
N THR A 9 -6.86 -12.66 -5.96
CA THR A 9 -6.77 -12.93 -4.53
C THR A 9 -7.66 -14.10 -4.17
N ASP A 10 -7.30 -14.80 -3.13
CA ASP A 10 -7.96 -16.04 -2.75
C ASP A 10 -8.04 -16.16 -1.22
N VAL A 11 -9.10 -16.81 -0.74
CA VAL A 11 -9.23 -17.19 0.65
C VAL A 11 -8.52 -18.52 0.85
N GLY A 12 -7.44 -18.53 1.61
CA GLY A 12 -6.70 -19.75 1.89
C GLY A 12 -7.52 -20.78 2.68
N ILE A 13 -7.07 -22.02 2.68
CA ILE A 13 -7.76 -23.15 3.32
C ILE A 13 -8.03 -22.90 4.81
N ILE A 14 -7.12 -22.19 5.49
CA ILE A 14 -7.19 -21.95 6.95
C ILE A 14 -8.02 -20.72 7.29
N LYS A 15 -8.21 -19.79 6.35
CA LYS A 15 -8.96 -18.56 6.59
C LYS A 15 -10.41 -18.73 6.23
N LYS A 16 -11.32 -18.23 7.09
CA LYS A 16 -12.76 -18.22 6.82
C LYS A 16 -13.19 -17.07 5.93
N THR A 17 -12.42 -15.97 5.96
CA THR A 17 -12.68 -14.78 5.15
C THR A 17 -11.36 -14.30 4.56
N ASN A 18 -11.45 -13.62 3.42
CA ASN A 18 -10.29 -13.02 2.78
C ASN A 18 -10.00 -11.67 3.44
N GLN A 19 -8.91 -11.59 4.22
CA GLN A 19 -8.46 -10.37 4.87
C GLN A 19 -7.42 -9.62 4.05
N ASP A 20 -7.20 -10.04 2.82
CA ASP A 20 -6.26 -9.41 1.91
C ASP A 20 -6.91 -8.21 1.22
N SER A 21 -6.11 -7.21 0.94
CA SER A 21 -6.49 -6.07 0.11
C SER A 21 -5.43 -5.86 -0.94
N TYR A 22 -5.84 -5.56 -2.15
CA TYR A 22 -4.88 -5.22 -3.20
C TYR A 22 -5.45 -4.13 -4.11
N TRP A 23 -4.54 -3.44 -4.79
CA TRP A 23 -4.92 -2.36 -5.67
C TRP A 23 -3.83 -2.16 -6.71
N VAL A 24 -4.21 -1.96 -7.95
CA VAL A 24 -3.29 -1.67 -9.05
C VAL A 24 -3.84 -0.53 -9.86
N LYS A 25 -2.96 0.39 -10.26
CA LYS A 25 -3.36 1.54 -11.03
C LYS A 25 -2.28 1.94 -12.03
N MET A 26 -2.71 2.29 -13.21
CA MET A 26 -1.86 2.93 -14.20
C MET A 26 -2.06 4.44 -14.09
N LEU A 27 -0.96 5.18 -14.16
CA LEU A 27 -0.92 6.60 -13.88
C LEU A 27 -0.29 7.36 -15.05
N GLU A 28 -0.90 8.50 -15.39
CA GLU A 28 -0.27 9.51 -16.22
C GLU A 28 0.24 10.62 -15.31
N THR A 29 1.55 10.85 -15.30
CA THR A 29 2.16 11.84 -14.41
C THR A 29 2.98 12.84 -15.23
N PRO A 30 3.37 13.98 -14.63
CA PRO A 30 4.32 14.89 -15.29
C PRO A 30 5.68 14.24 -15.62
N CYS A 31 6.02 13.14 -14.98
CA CYS A 31 7.23 12.37 -15.24
C CYS A 31 7.02 11.22 -16.23
N GLY A 32 5.83 11.11 -16.83
CA GLY A 32 5.48 10.05 -17.76
C GLY A 32 4.55 9.01 -17.16
N LYS A 33 4.32 7.93 -17.89
CA LYS A 33 3.45 6.84 -17.43
C LYS A 33 4.11 6.07 -16.30
N MET A 34 3.32 5.75 -15.30
CA MET A 34 3.73 4.93 -14.16
C MET A 34 2.68 3.86 -13.87
N ALA A 35 3.10 2.80 -13.20
CA ALA A 35 2.19 1.80 -12.67
C ALA A 35 2.46 1.62 -11.19
N PHE A 36 1.40 1.51 -10.40
CA PHE A 36 1.50 1.28 -8.97
C PHE A 36 0.70 0.05 -8.59
N GLY A 37 1.29 -0.82 -7.77
CA GLY A 37 0.61 -1.99 -7.24
C GLY A 37 0.90 -2.15 -5.76
N ILE A 38 -0.10 -2.62 -5.02
CA ILE A 38 0.03 -2.87 -3.59
C ILE A 38 -0.80 -4.09 -3.21
N VAL A 39 -0.21 -4.93 -2.35
CA VAL A 39 -0.90 -6.08 -1.75
C VAL A 39 -0.65 -6.04 -0.25
N CYS A 40 -1.71 -6.18 0.50
CA CYS A 40 -1.68 -6.23 1.96
C CYS A 40 -2.42 -7.46 2.44
N ASP A 41 -1.73 -8.36 3.13
CA ASP A 41 -2.35 -9.54 3.75
C ASP A 41 -2.58 -9.23 5.22
N GLY A 42 -3.84 -9.03 5.58
CA GLY A 42 -4.23 -8.67 6.92
C GLY A 42 -4.34 -9.87 7.86
N MET A 43 -4.04 -9.64 9.12
CA MET A 43 -4.18 -10.63 10.18
C MET A 43 -4.73 -9.97 11.43
N GLY A 44 -5.66 -10.65 12.10
CA GLY A 44 -6.22 -10.10 13.33
C GLY A 44 -7.41 -10.89 13.83
N GLY A 45 -7.62 -10.81 15.16
CA GLY A 45 -8.80 -11.38 15.79
C GLY A 45 -10.07 -10.67 15.37
N LEU A 46 -11.20 -11.37 15.41
CA LEU A 46 -12.51 -10.85 15.03
C LEU A 46 -12.52 -10.28 13.59
N GLU A 47 -11.74 -10.88 12.70
CA GLU A 47 -11.63 -10.49 11.29
C GLU A 47 -11.12 -9.06 11.10
N LYS A 48 -10.38 -8.52 12.06
CA LYS A 48 -9.85 -7.16 11.98
C LYS A 48 -8.63 -7.02 11.06
N GLY A 49 -8.14 -8.14 10.51
CA GLY A 49 -7.15 -8.11 9.45
C GLY A 49 -7.63 -7.35 8.22
N GLU A 50 -8.92 -7.40 7.87
CA GLU A 50 -9.49 -6.58 6.81
C GLU A 50 -9.32 -5.09 7.08
N LEU A 51 -9.57 -4.67 8.33
CA LEU A 51 -9.39 -3.28 8.73
C LEU A 51 -7.92 -2.87 8.59
N ALA A 52 -7.00 -3.73 9.04
CA ALA A 52 -5.57 -3.45 8.98
C ALA A 52 -5.09 -3.31 7.53
N SER A 53 -5.41 -4.27 6.68
CA SER A 53 -4.99 -4.24 5.28
C SER A 53 -5.61 -3.09 4.51
N ALA A 54 -6.90 -2.80 4.72
CA ALA A 54 -7.58 -1.68 4.08
C ALA A 54 -7.00 -0.33 4.52
N THR A 55 -6.69 -0.18 5.79
CA THR A 55 -6.11 1.06 6.31
C THR A 55 -4.78 1.38 5.63
N LEU A 56 -3.91 0.39 5.49
CA LEU A 56 -2.63 0.57 4.83
C LEU A 56 -2.80 0.86 3.33
N LEU A 57 -3.69 0.10 2.68
CA LEU A 57 -3.95 0.29 1.26
C LEU A 57 -4.48 1.70 0.97
N TYR A 58 -5.42 2.19 1.76
CA TYR A 58 -5.97 3.53 1.59
C TYR A 58 -4.91 4.62 1.79
N ALA A 59 -4.00 4.42 2.73
CA ALA A 59 -2.92 5.39 2.95
C ALA A 59 -2.01 5.52 1.73
N PHE A 60 -1.64 4.39 1.11
CA PHE A 60 -0.85 4.41 -0.12
C PHE A 60 -1.64 4.95 -1.30
N ASN A 61 -2.93 4.61 -1.42
CA ASN A 61 -3.78 5.16 -2.46
C ASN A 61 -3.86 6.68 -2.38
N GLU A 62 -4.02 7.22 -1.20
CA GLU A 62 -4.04 8.66 -0.98
C GLU A 62 -2.71 9.31 -1.38
N TRP A 63 -1.60 8.67 -1.05
CA TRP A 63 -0.29 9.14 -1.47
C TRP A 63 -0.16 9.19 -3.00
N VAL A 64 -0.59 8.13 -3.69
CA VAL A 64 -0.54 8.08 -5.15
C VAL A 64 -1.40 9.19 -5.77
N GLU A 65 -2.58 9.43 -5.24
CA GLU A 65 -3.51 10.40 -5.82
C GLU A 65 -3.17 11.84 -5.49
N LYS A 66 -2.59 12.10 -4.31
CA LYS A 66 -2.39 13.47 -3.82
C LYS A 66 -0.94 13.92 -3.75
N LYS A 67 -0.02 12.99 -3.49
CA LYS A 67 1.39 13.34 -3.23
C LYS A 67 2.32 13.05 -4.39
N LEU A 68 2.05 12.02 -5.16
CA LEU A 68 2.95 11.59 -6.24
C LEU A 68 3.15 12.68 -7.29
N ILE A 69 2.08 13.39 -7.65
CA ILE A 69 2.16 14.49 -8.62
C ILE A 69 3.08 15.60 -8.10
N ASP A 70 2.97 15.94 -6.83
CA ASP A 70 3.82 16.96 -6.21
C ASP A 70 5.29 16.52 -6.21
N VAL A 71 5.56 15.25 -5.92
CA VAL A 71 6.90 14.67 -6.01
C VAL A 71 7.45 14.79 -7.42
N CYS A 72 6.63 14.51 -8.44
CA CYS A 72 7.03 14.65 -9.83
C CYS A 72 7.38 16.10 -10.17
N LYS A 73 6.58 17.05 -9.69
CA LYS A 73 6.77 18.47 -10.00
C LYS A 73 8.00 19.08 -9.31
N SER A 74 8.32 18.61 -8.11
CA SER A 74 9.43 19.16 -7.33
C SER A 74 10.76 18.44 -7.57
N GLY A 75 10.81 17.52 -8.52
CA GLY A 75 11.99 16.71 -8.79
C GLY A 75 11.89 15.34 -8.18
N PHE A 76 11.61 14.36 -9.02
CA PHE A 76 11.44 12.97 -8.61
C PHE A 76 12.77 12.42 -8.08
N SER A 77 12.78 11.95 -6.84
CA SER A 77 14.01 11.51 -6.17
C SER A 77 13.75 10.26 -5.35
N ASP A 78 14.73 9.36 -5.35
CA ASP A 78 14.68 8.10 -4.61
C ASP A 78 14.49 8.34 -3.11
N SER A 79 15.20 9.31 -2.56
CA SER A 79 15.13 9.60 -1.12
C SER A 79 13.76 10.11 -0.69
N VAL A 80 13.10 10.92 -1.51
CA VAL A 80 11.76 11.42 -1.22
C VAL A 80 10.74 10.28 -1.20
N ILE A 81 10.79 9.39 -2.17
CA ILE A 81 9.92 8.21 -2.20
C ILE A 81 10.13 7.36 -0.94
N ARG A 82 11.39 7.08 -0.62
CA ARG A 82 11.72 6.29 0.57
C ARG A 82 11.19 6.93 1.85
N GLU A 83 11.44 8.21 2.04
CA GLU A 83 11.00 8.92 3.23
C GLU A 83 9.49 8.95 3.37
N GLN A 84 8.77 9.22 2.27
CA GLN A 84 7.31 9.30 2.30
C GLN A 84 6.68 7.93 2.52
N TRP A 85 7.20 6.88 1.91
CA TRP A 85 6.69 5.52 2.10
C TRP A 85 6.95 5.03 3.53
N CYS A 86 8.13 5.31 4.09
CA CYS A 86 8.42 5.00 5.48
C CYS A 86 7.47 5.73 6.43
N ALA A 87 7.20 6.99 6.17
CA ALA A 87 6.27 7.77 6.99
C ALA A 87 4.86 7.18 6.98
N ILE A 88 4.39 6.74 5.82
CA ILE A 88 3.08 6.06 5.70
C ILE A 88 3.04 4.80 6.56
N THR A 89 4.06 3.96 6.46
CA THR A 89 4.07 2.68 7.21
C THR A 89 4.12 2.91 8.71
N ILE A 90 4.90 3.88 9.17
CA ILE A 90 4.99 4.22 10.60
C ILE A 90 3.65 4.77 11.10
N GLU A 91 3.04 5.69 10.37
CA GLU A 91 1.75 6.28 10.76
C GLU A 91 0.66 5.23 10.86
N VAL A 92 0.54 4.35 9.86
CA VAL A 92 -0.46 3.28 9.86
C VAL A 92 -0.17 2.30 10.99
N SER A 93 1.09 1.92 11.21
CA SER A 93 1.46 1.03 12.30
C SER A 93 1.02 1.58 13.65
N ASN A 94 1.24 2.87 13.89
CA ASN A 94 0.82 3.52 15.13
C ASN A 94 -0.70 3.53 15.29
N LYS A 95 -1.43 3.82 14.23
CA LYS A 95 -2.90 3.77 14.24
C LYS A 95 -3.43 2.39 14.59
N LEU A 96 -2.86 1.35 13.99
CA LEU A 96 -3.28 -0.03 14.23
C LEU A 96 -2.94 -0.48 15.66
N MET A 97 -1.80 -0.08 16.17
CA MET A 97 -1.42 -0.37 17.56
C MET A 97 -2.38 0.29 18.55
N ASP A 98 -2.73 1.55 18.33
CA ASP A 98 -3.66 2.26 19.19
C ASP A 98 -5.05 1.63 19.16
N TYR A 99 -5.52 1.29 17.96
CA TYR A 99 -6.80 0.60 17.82
C TYR A 99 -6.79 -0.75 18.54
N GLY A 100 -5.72 -1.52 18.38
CA GLY A 100 -5.58 -2.81 19.04
C GLY A 100 -5.61 -2.71 20.55
N LYS A 101 -4.92 -1.72 21.11
CA LYS A 101 -4.93 -1.47 22.57
C LYS A 101 -6.32 -1.09 23.08
N LYS A 102 -7.02 -0.21 22.37
CA LYS A 102 -8.36 0.24 22.77
C LYS A 102 -9.40 -0.88 22.72
N ASN A 103 -9.25 -1.81 21.81
CA ASN A 103 -10.22 -2.88 21.59
C ASN A 103 -9.76 -4.23 22.11
N ASN A 104 -8.60 -4.29 22.76
CA ASN A 104 -7.99 -5.49 23.31
C ASN A 104 -7.88 -6.61 22.27
N ILE A 105 -7.41 -6.26 21.07
CA ILE A 105 -7.15 -7.21 20.00
C ILE A 105 -5.77 -6.96 19.41
N LYS A 106 -5.23 -7.99 18.76
CA LYS A 106 -4.02 -7.86 17.95
C LYS A 106 -4.41 -7.88 16.48
N LEU A 107 -3.92 -6.92 15.73
CA LEU A 107 -4.16 -6.85 14.30
C LEU A 107 -2.91 -6.29 13.62
N GLY A 108 -2.75 -6.63 12.38
CA GLY A 108 -1.63 -6.16 11.57
C GLY A 108 -1.84 -6.51 10.13
N THR A 109 -0.90 -6.13 9.30
CA THR A 109 -0.93 -6.44 7.88
C THR A 109 0.48 -6.53 7.34
N THR A 110 0.68 -7.42 6.38
CA THR A 110 1.88 -7.37 5.55
C THR A 110 1.74 -6.26 4.53
N LEU A 111 2.84 -5.93 3.89
CA LEU A 111 2.88 -4.93 2.84
C LEU A 111 3.81 -5.39 1.74
N ALA A 112 3.33 -5.31 0.51
CA ALA A 112 4.20 -5.36 -0.67
C ALA A 112 3.67 -4.31 -1.64
N ALA A 113 4.47 -3.32 -1.96
CA ALA A 113 4.09 -2.26 -2.89
C ALA A 113 5.20 -2.03 -3.90
N ILE A 114 4.81 -1.69 -5.11
CA ILE A 114 5.73 -1.39 -6.20
C ILE A 114 5.24 -0.18 -7.00
N LEU A 115 6.15 0.72 -7.28
CA LEU A 115 5.94 1.81 -8.24
C LEU A 115 6.93 1.61 -9.39
N VAL A 116 6.40 1.51 -10.61
CA VAL A 116 7.22 1.35 -11.82
C VAL A 116 7.14 2.62 -12.63
N THR A 117 8.27 3.20 -12.94
CA THR A 117 8.41 4.36 -13.82
C THR A 117 9.01 3.93 -15.16
N GLN A 118 9.24 4.88 -16.04
CA GLN A 118 9.86 4.59 -17.34
C GLN A 118 11.32 4.09 -17.20
N GLU A 119 12.01 4.46 -16.12
CA GLU A 119 13.44 4.19 -15.95
C GLU A 119 13.77 3.28 -14.77
N ARG A 120 12.93 3.21 -13.76
CA ARG A 120 13.24 2.47 -12.53
C ARG A 120 11.99 2.01 -11.81
N TYR A 121 12.18 1.23 -10.76
CA TYR A 121 11.10 0.80 -9.91
C TYR A 121 11.48 0.97 -8.44
N TYR A 122 10.45 1.12 -7.60
CA TYR A 122 10.58 1.22 -6.15
C TYR A 122 9.74 0.13 -5.52
N ILE A 123 10.33 -0.65 -4.63
CA ILE A 123 9.65 -1.74 -3.93
C ILE A 123 9.79 -1.53 -2.44
N VAL A 124 8.70 -1.79 -1.70
CA VAL A 124 8.71 -1.94 -0.26
C VAL A 124 7.99 -3.22 0.13
N ASN A 125 8.54 -3.92 1.11
CA ASN A 125 7.90 -5.09 1.70
C ASN A 125 8.35 -5.27 3.14
#